data_15da3aaa8616c8c244b467d45c224526
#
_entry.id   15da3aaa8616c8c244b467d45c224526
#
_cell.length_a   1.000
_cell.length_b   1.000
_cell.length_c   1.000
_cell.angle_alpha   90.00
_cell.angle_beta   90.00
_cell.angle_gamma   90.00
#
_symmetry.space_group_name_H-M   'P 1'
#
loop_
_entity.id
_entity.type
_entity.pdbx_description
1 polymer ?
#
loop_
_entity_poly.entity_id
_entity_poly.type
_entity_poly.pdbx_seq_one_letter_code
_entity_poly.pdbx_strand_id
1 'polypeptide(L)'
;MIAQWRGDRRQRGFTLIEVIVTIVVASVMGVLLVQFMGTAMLRSGEPVVRVQDVSTLRHVLDNMTSDYKYLAATQANFLSTFKTRVDTTGYYGTGYTATTRYIEFPTGGGTETEDTSAPYYLLKVTVTKGYQSITTIFAQ
;
A
#
# COMPACT_ATOMS: atom_id res chain seq x y z
N MET A 1 -77.54 1.53 -29.60
CA MET A 1 -76.50 1.04 -30.54
C MET A 1 -75.15 1.31 -29.87
N ILE A 2 -74.61 0.29 -29.23
CA ILE A 2 -73.32 0.38 -28.53
C ILE A 2 -72.31 -0.37 -29.37
N ALA A 3 -71.38 0.35 -30.00
CA ALA A 3 -70.29 -0.21 -30.77
C ALA A 3 -69.21 -0.74 -29.81
N GLN A 4 -69.06 -2.04 -29.74
CA GLN A 4 -67.95 -2.69 -29.04
C GLN A 4 -66.69 -2.56 -29.85
N TRP A 5 -65.74 -1.73 -29.32
CA TRP A 5 -64.37 -1.69 -29.80
C TRP A 5 -63.64 -2.99 -29.28
N ARG A 6 -63.56 -4.01 -30.11
CA ARG A 6 -62.65 -5.12 -29.90
C ARG A 6 -61.25 -4.68 -30.34
N GLY A 7 -60.45 -4.26 -29.41
CA GLY A 7 -59.02 -4.07 -29.60
C GLY A 7 -58.37 -5.41 -29.89
N ASP A 8 -58.04 -5.65 -31.13
CA ASP A 8 -57.26 -6.83 -31.59
C ASP A 8 -55.85 -6.72 -31.06
N ARG A 9 -55.59 -7.30 -29.86
CA ARG A 9 -54.25 -7.44 -29.33
C ARG A 9 -53.56 -8.50 -30.13
N ARG A 10 -52.87 -8.12 -31.22
CA ARG A 10 -51.90 -8.96 -31.89
C ARG A 10 -50.82 -9.36 -30.89
N GLN A 11 -50.94 -10.56 -30.36
CA GLN A 11 -49.87 -11.18 -29.60
C GLN A 11 -48.74 -11.47 -30.60
N ARG A 12 -47.71 -10.59 -30.59
CA ARG A 12 -46.48 -10.86 -31.33
C ARG A 12 -45.73 -11.93 -30.55
N GLY A 13 -45.76 -13.18 -31.03
CA GLY A 13 -44.93 -14.25 -30.53
C GLY A 13 -43.47 -14.01 -30.88
N PHE A 14 -42.55 -14.38 -30.00
CA PHE A 14 -41.13 -14.37 -30.30
C PHE A 14 -40.82 -15.31 -31.45
N THR A 15 -39.94 -14.86 -32.36
CA THR A 15 -39.46 -15.70 -33.44
C THR A 15 -38.38 -16.65 -32.91
N LEU A 16 -38.29 -17.85 -33.49
CA LEU A 16 -37.31 -18.84 -33.10
C LEU A 16 -35.88 -18.32 -33.18
N ILE A 17 -35.60 -17.47 -34.18
CA ILE A 17 -34.30 -16.82 -34.36
C ILE A 17 -33.98 -15.84 -33.20
N GLU A 18 -34.96 -15.08 -32.72
CA GLU A 18 -34.83 -14.14 -31.63
C GLU A 18 -34.47 -14.86 -30.29
N VAL A 19 -35.07 -16.04 -30.05
CA VAL A 19 -34.74 -16.88 -28.90
C VAL A 19 -33.30 -17.38 -28.97
N ILE A 20 -32.87 -17.86 -30.16
CA ILE A 20 -31.50 -18.35 -30.36
C ILE A 20 -30.48 -17.22 -30.13
N VAL A 21 -30.73 -16.05 -30.74
CA VAL A 21 -29.83 -14.89 -30.57
C VAL A 21 -29.77 -14.43 -29.12
N THR A 22 -30.88 -14.37 -28.42
CA THR A 22 -30.90 -13.98 -27.00
C THR A 22 -30.14 -14.95 -26.11
N ILE A 23 -30.25 -16.27 -26.34
CA ILE A 23 -29.49 -17.26 -25.58
C ILE A 23 -27.98 -17.13 -25.83
N VAL A 24 -27.57 -16.94 -27.11
CA VAL A 24 -26.15 -16.75 -27.46
C VAL A 24 -25.58 -15.48 -26.80
N VAL A 25 -26.28 -14.36 -26.91
CA VAL A 25 -25.85 -13.10 -26.28
C VAL A 25 -25.79 -13.22 -24.76
N ALA A 26 -26.80 -13.81 -24.14
CA ALA A 26 -26.84 -14.04 -22.69
C ALA A 26 -25.67 -14.92 -22.22
N SER A 27 -25.33 -15.96 -23.00
CA SER A 27 -24.20 -16.85 -22.68
C SER A 27 -22.86 -16.10 -22.71
N VAL A 28 -22.61 -15.29 -23.74
CA VAL A 28 -21.39 -14.48 -23.87
C VAL A 28 -21.30 -13.47 -22.72
N MET A 29 -22.40 -12.75 -22.44
CA MET A 29 -22.46 -11.81 -21.33
C MET A 29 -22.22 -12.47 -19.97
N GLY A 30 -22.77 -13.67 -19.76
CA GLY A 30 -22.58 -14.45 -18.55
C GLY A 30 -21.11 -14.81 -18.31
N VAL A 31 -20.40 -15.27 -19.34
CA VAL A 31 -18.97 -15.59 -19.26
C VAL A 31 -18.13 -14.34 -18.91
N LEU A 32 -18.40 -13.23 -19.59
CA LEU A 32 -17.69 -11.96 -19.30
C LEU A 32 -17.93 -11.49 -17.87
N LEU A 33 -19.14 -11.61 -17.36
CA LEU A 33 -19.49 -11.22 -16.00
C LEU A 33 -18.76 -12.08 -14.96
N VAL A 34 -18.70 -13.39 -15.16
CA VAL A 34 -17.96 -14.31 -14.28
C VAL A 34 -16.47 -14.00 -14.29
N GLN A 35 -15.86 -13.72 -15.44
CA GLN A 35 -14.46 -13.33 -15.54
C GLN A 35 -14.18 -12.01 -14.81
N PHE A 36 -15.05 -11.01 -14.96
CA PHE A 36 -14.93 -9.74 -14.26
C PHE A 36 -15.02 -9.90 -12.74
N MET A 37 -16.00 -10.67 -12.25
CA MET A 37 -16.15 -10.93 -10.82
C MET A 37 -14.95 -11.68 -10.23
N GLY A 38 -14.42 -12.67 -10.94
CA GLY A 38 -13.23 -13.42 -10.52
C GLY A 38 -12.02 -12.50 -10.33
N THR A 39 -11.78 -11.60 -11.27
CA THR A 39 -10.66 -10.65 -11.20
C THR A 39 -10.86 -9.63 -10.07
N ALA A 40 -12.07 -9.15 -9.87
CA ALA A 40 -12.39 -8.20 -8.80
C ALA A 40 -12.22 -8.81 -7.40
N MET A 41 -12.63 -10.04 -7.19
CA MET A 41 -12.47 -10.76 -5.92
C MET A 41 -11.01 -11.04 -5.58
N LEU A 42 -10.19 -11.47 -6.55
CA LEU A 42 -8.78 -11.76 -6.34
C LEU A 42 -7.98 -10.50 -5.95
N ARG A 43 -8.37 -9.33 -6.44
CA ARG A 43 -7.68 -8.06 -6.17
C ARG A 43 -8.21 -7.31 -4.93
N SER A 44 -9.36 -7.70 -4.39
CA SER A 44 -9.97 -6.98 -3.25
C SER A 44 -9.18 -7.14 -1.94
N GLY A 45 -8.36 -8.18 -1.80
CA GLY A 45 -7.51 -8.41 -0.63
C GLY A 45 -6.22 -7.59 -0.59
N GLU A 46 -5.69 -7.18 -1.74
CA GLU A 46 -4.41 -6.43 -1.83
C GLU A 46 -4.41 -5.10 -1.04
N PRO A 47 -5.46 -4.24 -1.14
CA PRO A 47 -5.46 -2.97 -0.42
C PRO A 47 -5.42 -3.14 1.10
N VAL A 48 -6.06 -4.18 1.63
CA VAL A 48 -6.10 -4.46 3.08
C VAL A 48 -4.71 -4.82 3.59
N VAL A 49 -3.98 -5.68 2.90
CA VAL A 49 -2.61 -6.05 3.27
C VAL A 49 -1.69 -4.84 3.23
N ARG A 50 -1.79 -4.00 2.20
CA ARG A 50 -0.98 -2.77 2.08
C ARG A 50 -1.25 -1.78 3.22
N VAL A 51 -2.50 -1.62 3.64
CA VAL A 51 -2.86 -0.75 4.78
C VAL A 51 -2.29 -1.31 6.08
N GLN A 52 -2.33 -2.61 6.29
CA GLN A 52 -1.72 -3.26 7.46
C GLN A 52 -0.20 -3.08 7.48
N ASP A 53 0.48 -3.21 6.33
CA ASP A 53 1.92 -3.01 6.24
C ASP A 53 2.31 -1.57 6.57
N VAL A 54 1.60 -0.59 6.00
CA VAL A 54 1.81 0.84 6.30
C VAL A 54 1.55 1.16 7.77
N SER A 55 0.49 0.59 8.36
CA SER A 55 0.19 0.77 9.79
C SER A 55 1.31 0.22 10.68
N THR A 56 1.83 -0.96 10.36
CA THR A 56 2.97 -1.55 11.08
C THR A 56 4.21 -0.66 10.96
N LEU A 57 4.54 -0.18 9.74
CA LEU A 57 5.70 0.68 9.53
C LEU A 57 5.57 2.01 10.31
N ARG A 58 4.39 2.60 10.37
CA ARG A 58 4.14 3.80 11.18
C ARG A 58 4.36 3.54 12.66
N HIS A 59 3.83 2.45 13.18
CA HIS A 59 4.01 2.08 14.59
C HIS A 59 5.50 1.89 14.94
N VAL A 60 6.26 1.23 14.08
CA VAL A 60 7.71 1.07 14.25
C VAL A 60 8.42 2.42 14.24
N LEU A 61 8.08 3.32 13.32
CA LEU A 61 8.64 4.67 13.25
C LEU A 61 8.28 5.53 14.47
N ASP A 62 7.07 5.41 14.99
CA ASP A 62 6.65 6.12 16.21
C ASP A 62 7.48 5.65 17.41
N ASN A 63 7.74 4.35 17.55
CA ASN A 63 8.61 3.80 18.58
C ASN A 63 10.06 4.29 18.41
N MET A 64 10.59 4.29 17.18
CA MET A 64 11.92 4.82 16.87
C MET A 64 12.01 6.30 17.19
N THR A 65 11.00 7.09 16.83
CA THR A 65 10.95 8.53 17.10
C THR A 65 10.90 8.85 18.60
N SER A 66 10.17 8.05 19.35
CA SER A 66 10.10 8.19 20.82
C SER A 66 11.44 7.87 21.47
N ASP A 67 12.10 6.81 21.04
CA ASP A 67 13.43 6.44 21.55
C ASP A 67 14.50 7.46 21.14
N TYR A 68 14.45 7.94 19.90
CA TYR A 68 15.32 9.03 19.45
C TYR A 68 15.20 10.28 20.32
N LYS A 69 13.98 10.73 20.60
CA LYS A 69 13.74 11.89 21.48
C LYS A 69 14.27 11.65 22.90
N TYR A 70 14.08 10.46 23.44
CA TYR A 70 14.61 10.09 24.75
C TYR A 70 16.14 10.12 24.77
N LEU A 71 16.80 9.54 23.79
CA LEU A 71 18.26 9.52 23.68
C LEU A 71 18.82 10.92 23.48
N ALA A 72 18.20 11.75 22.63
CA ALA A 72 18.60 13.14 22.41
C ALA A 72 18.52 14.00 23.67
N ALA A 73 17.59 13.69 24.58
CA ALA A 73 17.45 14.39 25.84
C ALA A 73 18.45 13.92 26.94
N THR A 74 18.98 12.69 26.79
CA THR A 74 19.74 12.04 27.87
C THR A 74 21.22 11.83 27.58
N GLN A 75 21.63 11.84 26.31
CA GLN A 75 22.99 11.47 25.89
C GLN A 75 23.57 12.44 24.87
N ALA A 76 24.82 12.81 25.03
CA ALA A 76 25.60 13.42 23.94
C ALA A 76 26.02 12.31 22.94
N ASN A 77 26.12 12.64 21.66
CA ASN A 77 26.48 11.67 20.59
C ASN A 77 25.56 10.44 20.54
N PHE A 78 24.27 10.64 20.80
CA PHE A 78 23.28 9.58 20.90
C PHE A 78 23.00 8.86 19.57
N LEU A 79 23.38 9.46 18.44
CA LEU A 79 23.02 8.94 17.12
C LEU A 79 23.63 7.55 16.86
N SER A 80 24.82 7.26 17.38
CA SER A 80 25.46 5.95 17.30
C SER A 80 24.72 4.89 18.12
N THR A 81 24.27 5.26 19.32
CA THR A 81 23.45 4.37 20.19
C THR A 81 22.10 4.09 19.52
N PHE A 82 21.47 5.13 18.97
CA PHE A 82 20.21 5.00 18.25
C PHE A 82 20.36 4.08 17.02
N LYS A 83 21.42 4.29 16.20
CA LYS A 83 21.73 3.39 15.08
C LYS A 83 21.84 1.94 15.50
N THR A 84 22.60 1.66 16.55
CA THR A 84 22.76 0.28 17.06
C THR A 84 21.43 -0.35 17.44
N ARG A 85 20.50 0.40 18.06
CA ARG A 85 19.17 -0.06 18.40
C ARG A 85 18.32 -0.33 17.16
N VAL A 86 18.39 0.53 16.15
CA VAL A 86 17.67 0.35 14.88
C VAL A 86 18.18 -0.87 14.13
N ASP A 87 19.50 -1.10 14.11
CA ASP A 87 20.12 -2.24 13.45
C ASP A 87 19.89 -3.57 14.21
N THR A 88 19.47 -3.49 15.48
CA THR A 88 19.12 -4.68 16.26
C THR A 88 17.74 -5.18 15.85
N THR A 89 17.71 -6.34 15.20
CA THR A 89 16.46 -6.97 14.74
C THR A 89 15.48 -7.15 15.89
N GLY A 90 14.26 -6.66 15.70
CA GLY A 90 13.18 -6.82 16.65
C GLY A 90 13.14 -5.82 17.81
N TYR A 91 14.08 -4.88 17.91
CA TYR A 91 14.11 -3.89 19.00
C TYR A 91 12.85 -3.01 19.05
N TYR A 92 12.35 -2.58 17.92
CA TYR A 92 11.14 -1.74 17.83
C TYR A 92 9.89 -2.51 17.40
N GLY A 93 9.94 -3.84 17.34
CA GLY A 93 8.85 -4.73 16.91
C GLY A 93 9.31 -5.79 15.93
N THR A 94 8.37 -6.49 15.32
CA THR A 94 8.67 -7.60 14.39
C THR A 94 8.02 -7.39 13.03
N GLY A 95 8.51 -8.12 12.04
CA GLY A 95 7.90 -8.16 10.70
C GLY A 95 8.25 -6.96 9.79
N TYR A 96 9.37 -6.29 10.05
CA TYR A 96 9.95 -5.27 9.20
C TYR A 96 11.46 -5.50 9.03
N THR A 97 12.05 -4.83 8.05
CA THR A 97 13.50 -4.73 7.86
C THR A 97 13.89 -3.26 7.95
N ALA A 98 14.94 -2.96 8.70
CA ALA A 98 15.50 -1.61 8.77
C ALA A 98 16.88 -1.59 8.11
N THR A 99 17.17 -0.52 7.39
CA THR A 99 18.50 -0.23 6.83
C THR A 99 18.89 1.17 7.29
N THR A 100 20.08 1.29 7.85
CA THR A 100 20.62 2.55 8.37
C THR A 100 21.87 2.95 7.64
N ARG A 101 22.03 4.27 7.40
CA ARG A 101 23.25 4.83 6.84
C ARG A 101 23.46 6.24 7.36
N TYR A 102 24.71 6.57 7.73
CA TYR A 102 25.10 7.95 7.96
C TYR A 102 25.21 8.67 6.62
N ILE A 103 24.69 9.87 6.57
CA ILE A 103 24.67 10.70 5.35
C ILE A 103 25.15 12.11 5.65
N GLU A 104 25.66 12.77 4.63
CA GLU A 104 25.96 14.19 4.62
C GLU A 104 25.42 14.84 3.35
N PHE A 105 25.17 16.13 3.43
CA PHE A 105 24.84 16.97 2.27
C PHE A 105 26.01 17.87 1.95
N PRO A 106 26.57 17.80 0.73
CA PRO A 106 27.69 18.65 0.32
C PRO A 106 27.36 20.14 0.47
N THR A 107 28.31 20.93 0.98
CA THR A 107 28.16 22.38 1.27
C THR A 107 27.82 23.24 0.04
N GLY A 108 28.03 22.73 -1.17
CA GLY A 108 27.71 23.40 -2.43
C GLY A 108 26.37 23.00 -3.07
N GLY A 109 25.54 22.24 -2.36
CA GLY A 109 24.34 21.61 -2.92
C GLY A 109 24.70 20.34 -3.69
N GLY A 110 23.74 19.42 -3.80
CA GLY A 110 23.93 18.13 -4.46
C GLY A 110 23.07 17.03 -3.84
N THR A 111 23.30 15.81 -4.29
CA THR A 111 22.69 14.62 -3.72
C THR A 111 23.37 14.21 -2.42
N GLU A 112 22.63 13.54 -1.54
CA GLU A 112 23.19 12.95 -0.32
C GLU A 112 24.36 12.01 -0.65
N THR A 113 25.40 12.08 0.17
CA THR A 113 26.55 11.18 0.14
C THR A 113 26.64 10.40 1.45
N GLU A 114 27.33 9.25 1.43
CA GLU A 114 27.56 8.48 2.64
C GLU A 114 28.63 9.16 3.47
N ASP A 115 28.31 9.45 4.73
CA ASP A 115 29.28 9.98 5.69
C ASP A 115 30.03 8.82 6.35
N THR A 116 31.32 8.75 6.09
CA THR A 116 32.23 7.70 6.61
C THR A 116 33.12 8.19 7.74
N SER A 117 33.01 9.46 8.12
CA SER A 117 33.90 10.13 9.08
C SER A 117 33.15 10.72 10.28
N ALA A 118 33.49 10.28 11.47
CA ALA A 118 32.93 10.90 12.69
C ALA A 118 33.45 12.36 12.88
N PRO A 119 32.64 13.26 13.46
CA PRO A 119 31.34 13.04 14.10
C PRO A 119 30.17 12.98 13.10
N TYR A 120 29.27 12.00 13.28
CA TYR A 120 28.09 11.82 12.42
C TYR A 120 26.94 12.72 12.89
N TYR A 121 26.35 13.46 11.96
CA TYR A 121 25.27 14.41 12.26
C TYR A 121 23.91 13.97 11.74
N LEU A 122 23.87 13.13 10.71
CA LEU A 122 22.65 12.69 10.07
C LEU A 122 22.63 11.17 9.91
N LEU A 123 21.54 10.56 10.34
CA LEU A 123 21.27 9.13 10.15
C LEU A 123 20.02 8.95 9.31
N LYS A 124 20.18 8.37 8.14
CA LYS A 124 19.07 7.95 7.28
C LYS A 124 18.64 6.55 7.69
N VAL A 125 17.37 6.39 8.00
CA VAL A 125 16.74 5.11 8.35
C VAL A 125 15.66 4.81 7.33
N THR A 126 15.75 3.66 6.68
CA THR A 126 14.72 3.14 5.78
C THR A 126 14.12 1.89 6.40
N VAL A 127 12.82 1.90 6.64
CA VAL A 127 12.07 0.77 7.18
C VAL A 127 11.18 0.21 6.08
N THR A 128 11.26 -1.10 5.86
CA THR A 128 10.56 -1.79 4.75
C THR A 128 9.72 -2.94 5.29
N LYS A 129 8.51 -3.10 4.75
CA LYS A 129 7.66 -4.26 4.99
C LYS A 129 6.86 -4.58 3.71
N GLY A 130 7.00 -5.80 3.20
CA GLY A 130 6.41 -6.18 1.92
C GLY A 130 6.93 -5.28 0.79
N TYR A 131 6.01 -4.64 0.09
CA TYR A 131 6.35 -3.69 -0.99
C TYR A 131 6.34 -2.22 -0.52
N GLN A 132 6.19 -1.96 0.77
CA GLN A 132 6.12 -0.61 1.33
C GLN A 132 7.43 -0.26 2.03
N SER A 133 7.89 0.96 1.85
CA SER A 133 9.06 1.49 2.56
C SER A 133 8.81 2.92 3.00
N ILE A 134 9.34 3.27 4.16
CA ILE A 134 9.34 4.63 4.69
C ILE A 134 10.78 5.00 5.03
N THR A 135 11.23 6.16 4.58
CA THR A 135 12.56 6.68 4.86
C THR A 135 12.43 7.94 5.69
N THR A 136 13.23 8.03 6.74
CA THR A 136 13.30 9.18 7.66
C THR A 136 14.75 9.51 7.93
N ILE A 137 15.05 10.80 8.19
CA ILE A 137 16.38 11.27 8.57
C ILE A 137 16.30 11.77 10.00
N PHE A 138 17.23 11.31 10.83
CA PHE A 138 17.41 11.75 12.21
C PHE A 138 18.71 12.55 12.30
N ALA A 139 18.68 13.69 12.99
CA ALA A 139 19.81 14.59 13.14
C ALA A 139 20.29 14.65 14.60
N GLN A 140 21.59 14.89 14.80
CA GLN A 140 22.18 15.12 16.11
C GLN A 140 22.27 16.61 16.40
#